data_38e2861bda0b8758bc0f5c764dfbdb1e
#
_entry.id   38e2861bda0b8758bc0f5c764dfbdb1e
#
_cell.length_a   1.000
_cell.length_b   1.000
_cell.length_c   1.000
_cell.angle_alpha   90.00
_cell.angle_beta   90.00
_cell.angle_gamma   90.00
#
_symmetry.space_group_name_H-M   'P 1'
#
loop_
_entity.id
_entity.type
_entity.pdbx_description
1 polymer ?
#
loop_
_entity_poly.entity_id
_entity_poly.type
_entity_poly.pdbx_seq_one_letter_code
_entity_poly.pdbx_strand_id
1 'polypeptide(L)'
;MLRLPKFRLEEPTRIEGVTALLAEHGEKAMVVAGGTDLLPNMKHGLFEPDVVVSLAQVADLKGVTETPDGGLRIGAMTTLADMAACDAVIARAPALAQAASLIAGPQLRTMGTAGGNVMLDTRCQWYNQTHFWRKSLGYCLKKDGTVCHVVAGGRKCVAAASNDTAPTLMSLGADLEFAGEGGAQTLKIDDLWKADGIWNKGVGRGALLTHINVPAQAAGHRGAYGKLRDRGSIDYPLFGCAVLLDVDGDTVTDADVVCIALVARPLR
;
A
#
# COMPACT_ATOMS: atom_id res chain seq x y z
N MET A 1 -27.68 6.91 1.39
CA MET A 1 -26.61 5.92 1.66
C MET A 1 -26.07 5.42 0.34
N LEU A 2 -24.76 5.46 0.12
CA LEU A 2 -24.12 4.91 -1.08
C LEU A 2 -24.15 3.38 -0.99
N ARG A 3 -24.68 2.73 -2.03
CA ARG A 3 -24.77 1.25 -2.10
C ARG A 3 -23.52 0.69 -2.77
N LEU A 4 -23.15 -0.53 -2.39
CA LEU A 4 -22.16 -1.31 -3.13
C LEU A 4 -22.77 -1.77 -4.49
N PRO A 5 -21.96 -1.87 -5.56
CA PRO A 5 -22.37 -2.57 -6.77
C PRO A 5 -22.67 -4.04 -6.46
N LYS A 6 -23.31 -4.74 -7.38
CA LYS A 6 -23.49 -6.20 -7.26
C LYS A 6 -22.17 -6.89 -7.59
N PHE A 7 -21.79 -7.87 -6.78
CA PHE A 7 -20.60 -8.70 -7.00
C PHE A 7 -20.80 -10.08 -6.38
N ARG A 8 -20.03 -11.05 -6.80
CA ARG A 8 -19.87 -12.36 -6.17
C ARG A 8 -18.69 -12.28 -5.19
N LEU A 9 -18.87 -12.78 -3.97
CA LEU A 9 -17.79 -12.90 -2.99
C LEU A 9 -17.22 -14.32 -3.04
N GLU A 10 -15.89 -14.41 -3.20
CA GLU A 10 -15.13 -15.65 -3.12
C GLU A 10 -14.19 -15.61 -1.91
N GLU A 11 -14.13 -16.71 -1.14
CA GLU A 11 -13.36 -16.79 0.11
C GLU A 11 -12.38 -17.99 0.08
N PRO A 12 -11.35 -17.94 -0.76
CA PRO A 12 -10.34 -18.99 -0.80
C PRO A 12 -9.56 -19.03 0.52
N THR A 13 -9.08 -20.23 0.87
CA THR A 13 -8.29 -20.46 2.10
C THR A 13 -6.78 -20.56 1.84
N ARG A 14 -6.36 -20.55 0.57
CA ARG A 14 -4.96 -20.72 0.14
C ARG A 14 -4.61 -19.71 -0.96
N ILE A 15 -3.31 -19.37 -1.04
CA ILE A 15 -2.77 -18.42 -2.03
C ILE A 15 -3.08 -18.88 -3.46
N GLU A 16 -2.94 -20.19 -3.75
CA GLU A 16 -3.21 -20.74 -5.08
C GLU A 16 -4.67 -20.56 -5.51
N GLY A 17 -5.61 -20.64 -4.56
CA GLY A 17 -7.03 -20.39 -4.83
C GLY A 17 -7.29 -18.90 -5.16
N VAL A 18 -6.58 -17.98 -4.49
CA VAL A 18 -6.67 -16.55 -4.81
C VAL A 18 -6.13 -16.28 -6.22
N THR A 19 -4.93 -16.77 -6.54
CA THR A 19 -4.30 -16.52 -7.84
C THR A 19 -5.06 -17.16 -8.99
N ALA A 20 -5.67 -18.34 -8.78
CA ALA A 20 -6.54 -18.98 -9.76
C ALA A 20 -7.78 -18.13 -10.08
N LEU A 21 -8.46 -17.59 -9.06
CA LEU A 21 -9.61 -16.70 -9.25
C LEU A 21 -9.22 -15.40 -9.96
N LEU A 22 -8.06 -14.83 -9.61
CA LEU A 22 -7.56 -13.62 -10.29
C LEU A 22 -7.22 -13.89 -11.77
N ALA A 23 -6.64 -15.04 -12.09
CA ALA A 23 -6.35 -15.45 -13.46
C ALA A 23 -7.64 -15.72 -14.26
N GLU A 24 -8.62 -16.41 -13.66
CA GLU A 24 -9.91 -16.75 -14.31
C GLU A 24 -10.72 -15.50 -14.65
N HIS A 25 -10.78 -14.52 -13.74
CA HIS A 25 -11.66 -13.36 -13.89
C HIS A 25 -10.96 -12.08 -14.35
N GLY A 26 -9.63 -12.04 -14.34
CA GLY A 26 -8.82 -10.92 -14.81
C GLY A 26 -9.22 -9.59 -14.17
N GLU A 27 -9.42 -8.55 -14.99
CA GLU A 27 -9.79 -7.21 -14.52
C GLU A 27 -11.17 -7.10 -13.86
N LYS A 28 -12.01 -8.15 -13.99
CA LYS A 28 -13.32 -8.23 -13.33
C LYS A 28 -13.23 -8.71 -11.88
N ALA A 29 -12.07 -9.22 -11.46
CA ALA A 29 -11.81 -9.60 -10.08
C ALA A 29 -11.01 -8.52 -9.34
N MET A 30 -11.35 -8.29 -8.08
CA MET A 30 -10.57 -7.47 -7.17
C MET A 30 -10.38 -8.16 -5.83
N VAL A 31 -9.17 -8.06 -5.29
CA VAL A 31 -8.83 -8.57 -3.97
C VAL A 31 -9.34 -7.63 -2.88
N VAL A 32 -9.96 -8.17 -1.85
CA VAL A 32 -10.25 -7.47 -0.61
C VAL A 32 -9.42 -8.04 0.54
N ALA A 33 -8.56 -7.19 1.13
CA ALA A 33 -7.86 -7.46 2.38
C ALA A 33 -8.74 -7.00 3.57
N GLY A 34 -8.37 -5.89 4.23
CA GLY A 34 -9.19 -5.32 5.31
C GLY A 34 -10.41 -4.51 4.83
N GLY A 35 -10.60 -4.29 3.54
CA GLY A 35 -11.74 -3.58 2.96
C GLY A 35 -11.79 -2.07 3.19
N THR A 36 -10.87 -1.51 3.97
CA THR A 36 -10.86 -0.09 4.37
C THR A 36 -10.65 0.89 3.22
N ASP A 37 -10.15 0.42 2.09
CA ASP A 37 -9.99 1.20 0.86
C ASP A 37 -10.95 0.75 -0.25
N LEU A 38 -11.01 -0.55 -0.55
CA LEU A 38 -11.81 -1.07 -1.65
C LEU A 38 -13.30 -0.76 -1.47
N LEU A 39 -13.88 -1.06 -0.31
CA LEU A 39 -15.32 -0.90 -0.10
C LEU A 39 -15.80 0.56 -0.18
N PRO A 40 -15.11 1.57 0.40
CA PRO A 40 -15.42 2.98 0.15
C PRO A 40 -15.35 3.37 -1.33
N ASN A 41 -14.34 2.92 -2.06
CA ASN A 41 -14.19 3.21 -3.47
C ASN A 41 -15.27 2.52 -4.34
N MET A 42 -15.69 1.31 -3.99
CA MET A 42 -16.85 0.66 -4.61
C MET A 42 -18.14 1.45 -4.37
N LYS A 43 -18.36 1.95 -3.15
CA LYS A 43 -19.51 2.82 -2.83
C LYS A 43 -19.51 4.14 -3.62
N HIS A 44 -18.33 4.63 -3.99
CA HIS A 44 -18.18 5.82 -4.82
C HIS A 44 -18.29 5.52 -6.32
N GLY A 45 -18.46 4.25 -6.72
CA GLY A 45 -18.49 3.83 -8.14
C GLY A 45 -17.14 4.05 -8.83
N LEU A 46 -16.03 3.96 -8.07
CA LEU A 46 -14.68 3.97 -8.61
C LEU A 46 -14.27 2.58 -9.09
N PHE A 47 -14.72 1.54 -8.38
CA PHE A 47 -14.51 0.15 -8.73
C PHE A 47 -15.84 -0.59 -8.73
N GLU A 48 -16.07 -1.38 -9.75
CA GLU A 48 -17.29 -2.19 -9.93
C GLU A 48 -16.89 -3.60 -10.39
N PRO A 49 -16.17 -4.39 -9.55
CA PRO A 49 -15.78 -5.73 -9.89
C PRO A 49 -16.98 -6.67 -9.93
N ASP A 50 -16.96 -7.65 -10.84
CA ASP A 50 -17.93 -8.75 -10.85
C ASP A 50 -17.66 -9.75 -9.72
N VAL A 51 -16.36 -9.90 -9.34
CA VAL A 51 -15.90 -10.83 -8.30
C VAL A 51 -15.01 -10.10 -7.29
N VAL A 52 -15.32 -10.24 -6.02
CA VAL A 52 -14.46 -9.80 -4.91
C VAL A 52 -13.85 -11.03 -4.25
N VAL A 53 -12.53 -11.12 -4.23
CA VAL A 53 -11.76 -12.25 -3.65
C VAL A 53 -11.26 -11.83 -2.28
N SER A 54 -11.83 -12.43 -1.23
CA SER A 54 -11.47 -12.14 0.17
C SER A 54 -10.20 -12.89 0.58
N LEU A 55 -9.26 -12.18 1.19
CA LEU A 55 -8.05 -12.78 1.77
C LEU A 55 -8.21 -13.18 3.23
N ALA A 56 -9.37 -12.96 3.83
CA ALA A 56 -9.59 -13.11 5.28
C ALA A 56 -9.28 -14.53 5.80
N GLN A 57 -9.53 -15.54 4.97
CA GLN A 57 -9.35 -16.96 5.32
C GLN A 57 -7.95 -17.50 4.96
N VAL A 58 -7.07 -16.72 4.32
CA VAL A 58 -5.73 -17.18 3.92
C VAL A 58 -4.76 -16.97 5.09
N ALA A 59 -4.55 -18.03 5.88
CA ALA A 59 -3.74 -17.97 7.10
C ALA A 59 -2.27 -17.62 6.82
N ASP A 60 -1.71 -18.14 5.72
CA ASP A 60 -0.30 -17.95 5.33
C ASP A 60 0.08 -16.49 5.08
N LEU A 61 -0.90 -15.61 4.91
CA LEU A 61 -0.67 -14.17 4.68
C LEU A 61 -0.62 -13.35 5.98
N LYS A 62 -0.68 -13.98 7.17
CA LYS A 62 -0.80 -13.28 8.46
C LYS A 62 0.47 -13.43 9.30
N GLY A 63 0.71 -12.41 10.14
CA GLY A 63 1.74 -12.44 11.17
C GLY A 63 3.08 -11.85 10.73
N VAL A 64 3.96 -11.74 11.71
CA VAL A 64 5.35 -11.29 11.57
C VAL A 64 6.24 -12.38 12.13
N THR A 65 7.27 -12.78 11.38
CA THR A 65 8.29 -13.73 11.83
C THR A 65 9.67 -13.13 11.67
N GLU A 66 10.55 -13.37 12.65
CA GLU A 66 11.96 -13.03 12.51
C GLU A 66 12.65 -14.07 11.62
N THR A 67 13.51 -13.59 10.72
CA THR A 67 14.33 -14.47 9.87
C THR A 67 15.64 -14.85 10.57
N PRO A 68 16.27 -15.98 10.22
CA PRO A 68 17.50 -16.44 10.91
C PRO A 68 18.67 -15.46 10.85
N ASP A 69 18.69 -14.59 9.84
CA ASP A 69 19.68 -13.51 9.67
C ASP A 69 19.33 -12.22 10.46
N GLY A 70 18.21 -12.23 11.22
CA GLY A 70 17.77 -11.11 12.05
C GLY A 70 16.89 -10.09 11.33
N GLY A 71 16.44 -10.37 10.12
CA GLY A 71 15.43 -9.59 9.41
C GLY A 71 14.01 -9.93 9.85
N LEU A 72 13.02 -9.40 9.12
CA LEU A 72 11.60 -9.65 9.37
C LEU A 72 10.91 -10.12 8.09
N ARG A 73 10.02 -11.12 8.22
CA ARG A 73 9.07 -11.51 7.17
C ARG A 73 7.66 -11.20 7.66
N ILE A 74 6.98 -10.28 6.96
CA ILE A 74 5.67 -9.74 7.32
C ILE A 74 4.65 -10.22 6.30
N GLY A 75 3.63 -10.96 6.75
CA GLY A 75 2.53 -11.39 5.88
C GLY A 75 1.67 -10.19 5.43
N ALA A 76 1.25 -10.18 4.17
CA ALA A 76 0.50 -9.08 3.58
C ALA A 76 -0.84 -8.77 4.30
N MET A 77 -1.44 -9.75 4.97
CA MET A 77 -2.65 -9.62 5.78
C MET A 77 -2.39 -9.27 7.24
N THR A 78 -1.14 -9.09 7.66
CA THR A 78 -0.83 -8.53 8.99
C THR A 78 -1.48 -7.17 9.12
N THR A 79 -2.28 -6.94 10.16
CA THR A 79 -2.95 -5.65 10.34
C THR A 79 -1.94 -4.56 10.68
N LEU A 80 -2.27 -3.32 10.33
CA LEU A 80 -1.44 -2.17 10.67
C LEU A 80 -1.33 -1.99 12.19
N ALA A 81 -2.38 -2.38 12.94
CA ALA A 81 -2.37 -2.35 14.39
C ALA A 81 -1.39 -3.39 14.97
N ASP A 82 -1.45 -4.64 14.47
CA ASP A 82 -0.53 -5.69 14.90
C ASP A 82 0.91 -5.36 14.54
N MET A 83 1.15 -4.84 13.33
CA MET A 83 2.49 -4.43 12.88
C MET A 83 3.07 -3.31 13.75
N ALA A 84 2.25 -2.31 14.13
CA ALA A 84 2.67 -1.19 14.98
C ALA A 84 2.97 -1.61 16.43
N ALA A 85 2.32 -2.68 16.92
CA ALA A 85 2.45 -3.18 18.29
C ALA A 85 3.40 -4.40 18.40
N CYS A 86 3.92 -4.91 17.29
CA CYS A 86 4.79 -6.09 17.28
C CYS A 86 6.19 -5.75 17.83
N ASP A 87 6.60 -6.41 18.92
CA ASP A 87 7.90 -6.19 19.57
C ASP A 87 9.07 -6.37 18.58
N ALA A 88 9.01 -7.36 17.70
CA ALA A 88 10.04 -7.59 16.69
C ALA A 88 10.14 -6.42 15.69
N VAL A 89 8.99 -5.84 15.25
CA VAL A 89 8.98 -4.68 14.37
C VAL A 89 9.49 -3.44 15.10
N ILE A 90 9.08 -3.23 16.35
CA ILE A 90 9.54 -2.09 17.18
C ILE A 90 11.05 -2.16 17.39
N ALA A 91 11.58 -3.35 17.66
CA ALA A 91 13.00 -3.53 17.94
C ALA A 91 13.88 -3.41 16.67
N ARG A 92 13.43 -3.94 15.53
CA ARG A 92 14.23 -4.07 14.31
C ARG A 92 13.98 -3.00 13.25
N ALA A 93 12.77 -2.44 13.24
CA ALA A 93 12.34 -1.45 12.26
C ALA A 93 11.42 -0.40 12.92
N PRO A 94 11.89 0.38 13.91
CA PRO A 94 11.07 1.30 14.69
C PRO A 94 10.35 2.35 13.83
N ALA A 95 10.98 2.84 12.76
CA ALA A 95 10.34 3.75 11.81
C ALA A 95 9.13 3.12 11.11
N LEU A 96 9.16 1.80 10.84
CA LEU A 96 8.02 1.08 10.25
C LEU A 96 6.86 0.96 11.23
N ALA A 97 7.14 0.63 12.50
CA ALA A 97 6.13 0.62 13.57
C ALA A 97 5.49 2.01 13.73
N GLN A 98 6.31 3.06 13.72
CA GLN A 98 5.85 4.45 13.79
C GLN A 98 4.97 4.81 12.58
N ALA A 99 5.39 4.51 11.35
CA ALA A 99 4.62 4.74 10.15
C ALA A 99 3.25 4.05 10.22
N ALA A 100 3.22 2.77 10.59
CA ALA A 100 1.98 2.00 10.75
C ALA A 100 1.04 2.64 11.77
N SER A 101 1.57 3.14 12.90
CA SER A 101 0.79 3.78 13.97
C SER A 101 0.12 5.10 13.56
N LEU A 102 0.68 5.80 12.55
CA LEU A 102 0.18 7.08 12.04
C LEU A 102 -0.84 6.95 10.91
N ILE A 103 -1.10 5.74 10.42
CA ILE A 103 -2.09 5.50 9.36
C ILE A 103 -3.49 5.63 9.93
N ALA A 104 -4.34 6.35 9.20
CA ALA A 104 -5.78 6.47 9.44
C ALA A 104 -6.15 6.73 10.93
N GLY A 105 -7.01 5.91 11.51
CA GLY A 105 -7.41 5.91 12.92
C GLY A 105 -7.34 4.49 13.51
N PRO A 106 -7.46 4.34 14.86
CA PRO A 106 -7.31 3.04 15.51
C PRO A 106 -8.19 1.95 14.93
N GLN A 107 -9.49 2.20 14.73
CA GLN A 107 -10.43 1.23 14.17
C GLN A 107 -10.08 0.81 12.74
N LEU A 108 -9.56 1.75 11.94
CA LEU A 108 -9.15 1.42 10.56
C LEU A 108 -7.88 0.58 10.54
N ARG A 109 -6.95 0.81 11.48
CA ARG A 109 -5.71 0.02 11.57
C ARG A 109 -5.93 -1.43 12.00
N THR A 110 -6.99 -1.74 12.74
CA THR A 110 -7.35 -3.12 13.09
C THR A 110 -7.88 -3.93 11.90
N MET A 111 -8.23 -3.27 10.81
CA MET A 111 -8.71 -3.89 9.57
C MET A 111 -7.73 -3.69 8.40
N GLY A 112 -7.14 -2.50 8.27
CA GLY A 112 -6.15 -2.20 7.23
C GLY A 112 -4.89 -3.04 7.42
N THR A 113 -4.31 -3.51 6.31
CA THR A 113 -3.21 -4.47 6.32
C THR A 113 -1.92 -3.90 5.73
N ALA A 114 -0.79 -4.51 6.06
CA ALA A 114 0.53 -4.15 5.54
C ALA A 114 0.55 -4.19 4.00
N GLY A 115 0.14 -5.30 3.41
CA GLY A 115 0.05 -5.45 1.95
C GLY A 115 -0.94 -4.48 1.31
N GLY A 116 -2.11 -4.28 1.95
CA GLY A 116 -3.10 -3.29 1.48
C GLY A 116 -2.55 -1.87 1.48
N ASN A 117 -1.71 -1.50 2.46
CA ASN A 117 -1.06 -0.20 2.47
C ASN A 117 0.01 -0.07 1.37
N VAL A 118 0.88 -1.08 1.18
CA VAL A 118 1.88 -1.08 0.10
C VAL A 118 1.21 -1.00 -1.27
N MET A 119 0.12 -1.75 -1.49
CA MET A 119 -0.60 -1.81 -2.76
C MET A 119 -1.66 -0.71 -2.93
N LEU A 120 -1.81 0.19 -1.96
CA LEU A 120 -2.77 1.30 -2.04
C LEU A 120 -2.64 2.07 -3.36
N ASP A 121 -3.77 2.37 -4.00
CA ASP A 121 -3.83 3.19 -5.20
C ASP A 121 -3.51 4.66 -4.91
N THR A 122 -3.07 5.41 -5.91
CA THR A 122 -2.80 6.84 -5.81
C THR A 122 -4.05 7.66 -5.50
N ARG A 123 -3.87 8.79 -4.83
CA ARG A 123 -4.95 9.66 -4.34
C ARG A 123 -4.95 11.02 -5.05
N CYS A 124 -6.17 11.50 -5.31
CA CYS A 124 -6.40 12.82 -5.85
C CYS A 124 -7.82 13.27 -5.48
N GLN A 125 -7.98 14.51 -5.03
CA GLN A 125 -9.29 15.04 -4.68
C GLN A 125 -10.30 15.02 -5.84
N TRP A 126 -9.84 15.05 -7.09
CA TRP A 126 -10.68 14.98 -8.29
C TRP A 126 -11.10 13.56 -8.65
N TYR A 127 -10.36 12.55 -8.18
CA TYR A 127 -10.62 11.15 -8.41
C TYR A 127 -11.43 10.50 -7.28
N ASN A 128 -11.06 10.75 -6.02
CA ASN A 128 -11.66 10.09 -4.86
C ASN A 128 -13.01 10.73 -4.46
N GLN A 129 -13.93 10.77 -5.41
CA GLN A 129 -15.26 11.36 -5.33
C GLN A 129 -16.33 10.39 -5.83
N THR A 130 -17.60 10.66 -5.51
CA THR A 130 -18.72 9.85 -5.98
C THR A 130 -18.81 9.89 -7.52
N HIS A 131 -19.36 8.83 -8.10
CA HIS A 131 -19.63 8.76 -9.54
C HIS A 131 -20.40 9.99 -10.04
N PHE A 132 -21.46 10.40 -9.33
CA PHE A 132 -22.26 11.58 -9.66
C PHE A 132 -21.41 12.85 -9.77
N TRP A 133 -20.57 13.12 -8.77
CA TRP A 133 -19.71 14.29 -8.74
C TRP A 133 -18.68 14.25 -9.88
N ARG A 134 -18.02 13.12 -10.09
CA ARG A 134 -17.05 12.94 -11.19
C ARG A 134 -17.70 13.13 -12.57
N LYS A 135 -18.91 12.59 -12.76
CA LYS A 135 -19.68 12.73 -13.99
C LYS A 135 -20.03 14.20 -14.29
N SER A 136 -20.41 14.99 -13.28
CA SER A 136 -20.74 16.42 -13.44
C SER A 136 -19.56 17.27 -13.94
N LEU A 137 -18.32 16.80 -13.71
CA LEU A 137 -17.08 17.45 -14.16
C LEU A 137 -16.53 16.86 -15.46
N GLY A 138 -17.19 15.88 -16.07
CA GLY A 138 -16.68 15.19 -17.26
C GLY A 138 -15.57 14.19 -16.97
N TYR A 139 -15.50 13.68 -15.72
CA TYR A 139 -14.48 12.74 -15.23
C TYR A 139 -13.04 13.30 -15.26
N CYS A 140 -12.02 12.45 -15.14
CA CYS A 140 -10.62 12.86 -15.20
C CYS A 140 -9.76 11.80 -15.89
N LEU A 141 -8.53 12.19 -16.25
CA LEU A 141 -7.56 11.33 -16.95
C LEU A 141 -7.31 9.98 -16.24
N LYS A 142 -7.41 9.91 -14.89
CA LYS A 142 -7.24 8.66 -14.16
C LYS A 142 -8.38 7.67 -14.42
N LYS A 143 -9.61 8.17 -14.60
CA LYS A 143 -10.77 7.31 -14.81
C LYS A 143 -11.87 8.01 -15.62
N ASP A 144 -12.30 7.35 -16.68
CA ASP A 144 -13.45 7.63 -17.53
C ASP A 144 -13.37 8.96 -18.32
N GLY A 145 -12.31 9.78 -18.18
CA GLY A 145 -12.12 11.06 -18.86
C GLY A 145 -10.74 11.20 -19.50
N THR A 146 -10.52 12.35 -20.13
CA THR A 146 -9.31 12.65 -20.91
C THR A 146 -8.53 13.86 -20.39
N VAL A 147 -9.05 14.55 -19.37
CA VAL A 147 -8.49 15.79 -18.84
C VAL A 147 -7.96 15.59 -17.42
N CYS A 148 -6.78 16.13 -17.12
CA CYS A 148 -6.30 16.26 -15.76
C CYS A 148 -6.76 17.59 -15.16
N HIS A 149 -7.53 17.57 -14.05
CA HIS A 149 -8.00 18.79 -13.38
C HIS A 149 -6.95 19.44 -12.47
N VAL A 150 -5.79 18.77 -12.29
CA VAL A 150 -4.67 19.31 -11.50
C VAL A 150 -3.65 20.03 -12.38
N VAL A 151 -3.31 19.42 -13.53
CA VAL A 151 -2.31 19.95 -14.46
C VAL A 151 -2.95 20.21 -15.82
N ALA A 152 -3.06 21.48 -16.20
CA ALA A 152 -3.59 21.86 -17.51
C ALA A 152 -2.74 21.27 -18.63
N GLY A 153 -3.38 20.58 -19.59
CA GLY A 153 -2.68 19.90 -20.69
C GLY A 153 -1.85 18.68 -20.29
N GLY A 154 -1.97 18.21 -19.04
CA GLY A 154 -1.26 17.03 -18.54
C GLY A 154 -1.63 15.76 -19.30
N ARG A 155 -0.60 14.97 -19.71
CA ARG A 155 -0.75 13.70 -20.43
C ARG A 155 -0.64 12.48 -19.53
N LYS A 156 -0.17 12.65 -18.28
CA LYS A 156 -0.04 11.62 -17.25
C LYS A 156 -0.83 12.00 -16.01
N CYS A 157 -1.35 11.02 -15.30
CA CYS A 157 -2.01 11.25 -14.04
C CYS A 157 -0.98 11.61 -12.95
N VAL A 158 -1.23 12.71 -12.23
CA VAL A 158 -0.37 13.19 -11.13
C VAL A 158 -0.94 12.85 -9.74
N ALA A 159 -1.91 11.93 -9.66
CA ALA A 159 -2.42 11.47 -8.38
C ALA A 159 -1.28 10.93 -7.52
N ALA A 160 -1.22 11.37 -6.26
CA ALA A 160 -0.08 11.10 -5.39
C ALA A 160 -0.14 9.71 -4.74
N ALA A 161 1.01 9.07 -4.58
CA ALA A 161 1.17 7.91 -3.71
C ALA A 161 1.02 8.36 -2.24
N SER A 162 0.22 7.63 -1.46
CA SER A 162 -0.11 7.99 -0.07
C SER A 162 0.07 6.79 0.89
N ASN A 163 0.96 5.88 0.53
CA ASN A 163 1.28 4.64 1.23
C ASN A 163 2.28 4.93 2.36
N ASP A 164 1.82 5.28 3.55
CA ASP A 164 2.67 5.75 4.66
C ASP A 164 3.82 4.77 5.02
N THR A 165 3.64 3.45 4.82
CA THR A 165 4.71 2.47 5.07
C THR A 165 5.76 2.39 3.97
N ALA A 166 5.44 2.84 2.74
CA ALA A 166 6.34 2.70 1.60
C ALA A 166 7.69 3.42 1.78
N PRO A 167 7.76 4.67 2.28
CA PRO A 167 9.04 5.32 2.52
C PRO A 167 9.96 4.54 3.46
N THR A 168 9.41 4.06 4.58
CA THR A 168 10.21 3.29 5.56
C THR A 168 10.65 1.94 5.02
N LEU A 169 9.79 1.24 4.29
CA LEU A 169 10.14 -0.04 3.67
C LEU A 169 11.20 0.13 2.58
N MET A 170 11.14 1.21 1.80
CA MET A 170 12.17 1.53 0.80
C MET A 170 13.51 1.82 1.48
N SER A 171 13.53 2.66 2.50
CA SER A 171 14.77 2.98 3.22
C SER A 171 15.35 1.76 3.96
N LEU A 172 14.50 0.84 4.40
CA LEU A 172 14.93 -0.45 4.98
C LEU A 172 15.40 -1.47 3.94
N GLY A 173 15.28 -1.18 2.63
CA GLY A 173 15.69 -2.07 1.56
C GLY A 173 14.81 -3.33 1.42
N ALA A 174 13.52 -3.21 1.69
CA ALA A 174 12.60 -4.34 1.70
C ALA A 174 12.44 -5.03 0.33
N ASP A 175 12.23 -6.34 0.37
CA ASP A 175 11.81 -7.17 -0.77
C ASP A 175 10.33 -7.53 -0.64
N LEU A 176 9.66 -7.63 -1.78
CA LEU A 176 8.25 -7.96 -1.88
C LEU A 176 8.07 -9.31 -2.59
N GLU A 177 7.39 -10.25 -1.94
CA GLU A 177 7.01 -11.52 -2.55
C GLU A 177 5.62 -11.41 -3.18
N PHE A 178 5.53 -11.76 -4.45
CA PHE A 178 4.27 -11.83 -5.18
C PHE A 178 3.99 -13.25 -5.65
N ALA A 179 2.71 -13.62 -5.68
CA ALA A 179 2.19 -14.80 -6.37
C ALA A 179 1.28 -14.36 -7.52
N GLY A 180 1.25 -15.10 -8.61
CA GLY A 180 0.42 -14.82 -9.78
C GLY A 180 0.49 -15.94 -10.81
N GLU A 181 -0.10 -15.71 -11.98
CA GLU A 181 -0.15 -16.70 -13.07
C GLU A 181 1.25 -17.15 -13.52
N GLY A 182 2.27 -16.27 -13.42
CA GLY A 182 3.68 -16.60 -13.72
C GLY A 182 4.43 -17.28 -12.59
N GLY A 183 3.76 -17.71 -11.51
CA GLY A 183 4.38 -18.28 -10.31
C GLY A 183 4.77 -17.23 -9.26
N ALA A 184 5.64 -17.63 -8.33
CA ALA A 184 6.17 -16.73 -7.30
C ALA A 184 7.29 -15.86 -7.87
N GLN A 185 7.29 -14.58 -7.51
CA GLN A 185 8.37 -13.63 -7.86
C GLN A 185 8.73 -12.78 -6.66
N THR A 186 9.99 -12.39 -6.57
CA THR A 186 10.48 -11.40 -5.59
C THR A 186 10.90 -10.14 -6.33
N LEU A 187 10.52 -8.99 -5.78
CA LEU A 187 10.81 -7.67 -6.34
C LEU A 187 11.37 -6.78 -5.24
N LYS A 188 12.44 -6.01 -5.52
CA LYS A 188 12.84 -4.92 -4.65
C LYS A 188 11.72 -3.89 -4.56
N ILE A 189 11.43 -3.36 -3.38
CA ILE A 189 10.34 -2.39 -3.23
C ILE A 189 10.58 -1.13 -4.06
N ASP A 190 11.82 -0.75 -4.29
CA ASP A 190 12.21 0.39 -5.16
C ASP A 190 11.71 0.19 -6.60
N ASP A 191 11.68 -1.05 -7.09
CA ASP A 191 11.24 -1.39 -8.46
C ASP A 191 9.72 -1.50 -8.59
N LEU A 192 8.99 -1.47 -7.47
CA LEU A 192 7.52 -1.54 -7.50
C LEU A 192 6.88 -0.33 -8.20
N TRP A 193 7.54 0.83 -8.20
CA TRP A 193 6.87 2.10 -8.45
C TRP A 193 7.08 2.63 -9.87
N LYS A 194 6.00 3.13 -10.50
CA LYS A 194 6.00 3.87 -11.76
C LYS A 194 5.53 5.31 -11.54
N ALA A 195 6.02 6.24 -12.38
CA ALA A 195 5.68 7.66 -12.30
C ALA A 195 4.38 8.01 -13.07
N ASP A 196 3.34 7.18 -12.97
CA ASP A 196 2.01 7.45 -13.53
C ASP A 196 0.93 7.10 -12.52
N GLY A 197 0.10 8.08 -12.15
CA GLY A 197 -0.95 7.91 -11.16
C GLY A 197 -2.14 7.06 -11.62
N ILE A 198 -2.27 6.68 -12.90
CA ILE A 198 -3.33 5.77 -13.36
C ILE A 198 -3.08 4.36 -12.79
N TRP A 199 -1.84 3.88 -12.92
CA TRP A 199 -1.37 2.64 -12.29
C TRP A 199 0.11 2.78 -11.97
N ASN A 200 0.42 3.04 -10.71
CA ASN A 200 1.78 3.33 -10.27
C ASN A 200 2.56 2.10 -9.80
N LYS A 201 2.11 0.89 -10.14
CA LYS A 201 2.78 -0.36 -9.76
C LYS A 201 3.51 -0.98 -10.95
N GLY A 202 4.69 -1.52 -10.70
CA GLY A 202 5.50 -2.28 -11.66
C GLY A 202 4.97 -3.69 -11.95
N VAL A 203 4.02 -4.17 -11.14
CA VAL A 203 3.38 -5.48 -11.28
C VAL A 203 2.00 -5.35 -11.91
N GLY A 204 1.53 -6.43 -12.54
CA GLY A 204 0.18 -6.52 -13.10
C GLY A 204 -0.92 -6.54 -12.03
N ARG A 205 -2.15 -6.25 -12.44
CA ARG A 205 -3.31 -6.24 -11.52
C ARG A 205 -3.66 -7.62 -10.96
N GLY A 206 -3.26 -8.70 -11.61
CA GLY A 206 -3.43 -10.08 -11.15
C GLY A 206 -2.33 -10.57 -10.20
N ALA A 207 -1.30 -9.75 -9.90
CA ALA A 207 -0.26 -10.11 -8.96
C ALA A 207 -0.74 -9.89 -7.52
N LEU A 208 -0.66 -10.94 -6.69
CA LEU A 208 -0.98 -10.91 -5.27
C LEU A 208 0.29 -10.69 -4.45
N LEU A 209 0.41 -9.59 -3.73
CA LEU A 209 1.45 -9.41 -2.71
C LEU A 209 1.18 -10.37 -1.55
N THR A 210 2.14 -11.23 -1.25
CA THR A 210 2.02 -12.24 -0.19
C THR A 210 2.80 -11.87 1.06
N HIS A 211 4.05 -11.42 0.92
CA HIS A 211 4.92 -11.07 2.05
C HIS A 211 5.80 -9.87 1.73
N ILE A 212 6.22 -9.20 2.79
CA ILE A 212 7.19 -8.11 2.80
C ILE A 212 8.37 -8.60 3.63
N ASN A 213 9.55 -8.67 3.04
CA ASN A 213 10.78 -9.07 3.72
C ASN A 213 11.64 -7.84 3.98
N VAL A 214 11.88 -7.55 5.25
CA VAL A 214 12.77 -6.48 5.69
C VAL A 214 14.10 -7.11 6.08
N PRO A 215 15.22 -6.81 5.43
CA PRO A 215 16.52 -7.37 5.78
C PRO A 215 16.96 -6.90 7.17
N ALA A 216 17.89 -7.65 7.78
CA ALA A 216 18.55 -7.22 9.01
C ALA A 216 19.24 -5.87 8.80
N GLN A 217 19.09 -4.98 9.77
CA GLN A 217 19.72 -3.66 9.73
C GLN A 217 21.05 -3.66 10.51
N ALA A 218 21.93 -2.73 10.17
CA ALA A 218 23.20 -2.54 10.84
C ALA A 218 23.02 -2.20 12.36
N ALA A 219 24.00 -2.51 13.20
CA ALA A 219 23.93 -2.28 14.63
C ALA A 219 23.73 -0.81 15.04
N GLY A 220 24.21 0.13 14.25
CA GLY A 220 24.06 1.58 14.45
C GLY A 220 22.80 2.21 13.87
N HIS A 221 21.93 1.39 13.25
CA HIS A 221 20.75 1.87 12.54
C HIS A 221 19.78 2.66 13.44
N ARG A 222 19.34 3.82 12.95
CA ARG A 222 18.32 4.68 13.56
C ARG A 222 17.31 5.06 12.50
N GLY A 223 16.04 5.14 12.85
CA GLY A 223 15.01 5.52 11.90
C GLY A 223 13.83 6.22 12.53
N ALA A 224 13.23 7.14 11.77
CA ALA A 224 12.01 7.82 12.13
C ALA A 224 11.13 8.04 10.90
N TYR A 225 9.82 8.10 11.12
CA TYR A 225 8.84 8.50 10.10
C TYR A 225 8.02 9.68 10.60
N GLY A 226 7.95 10.73 9.80
CA GLY A 226 7.10 11.91 10.05
C GLY A 226 5.97 12.01 9.04
N LYS A 227 4.78 12.42 9.50
CA LYS A 227 3.59 12.63 8.66
C LYS A 227 2.98 14.02 8.93
N LEU A 228 3.00 14.87 7.91
CA LEU A 228 2.24 16.10 7.90
C LEU A 228 0.83 15.83 7.38
N ARG A 229 -0.19 16.29 8.10
CA ARG A 229 -1.61 16.15 7.76
C ARG A 229 -2.43 17.25 8.42
N ASP A 230 -3.62 17.55 7.89
CA ASP A 230 -4.48 18.61 8.45
C ASP A 230 -5.13 18.21 9.76
N ARG A 231 -5.55 16.94 9.86
CA ARG A 231 -6.21 16.37 11.06
C ARG A 231 -5.29 15.41 11.79
N GLY A 232 -5.49 15.27 13.08
CA GLY A 232 -4.74 14.33 13.91
C GLY A 232 -5.03 12.85 13.62
N SER A 233 -6.09 12.52 12.87
CA SER A 233 -6.52 11.14 12.55
C SER A 233 -7.34 11.10 11.26
N ILE A 234 -7.43 9.92 10.63
CA ILE A 234 -8.24 9.62 9.43
C ILE A 234 -7.92 10.61 8.30
N ASP A 235 -6.61 10.78 8.03
CA ASP A 235 -6.15 11.66 6.98
C ASP A 235 -4.99 11.04 6.19
N TYR A 236 -4.97 11.30 4.87
CA TYR A 236 -3.82 10.98 4.04
C TYR A 236 -2.70 11.99 4.31
N PRO A 237 -1.43 11.65 4.05
CA PRO A 237 -0.36 12.63 4.19
C PRO A 237 -0.51 13.75 3.15
N LEU A 238 -0.33 14.99 3.58
CA LEU A 238 0.07 16.10 2.71
C LEU A 238 1.54 15.96 2.34
N PHE A 239 2.33 15.43 3.29
CA PHE A 239 3.72 15.08 3.13
C PHE A 239 4.09 14.00 4.16
N GLY A 240 4.81 12.99 3.75
CA GLY A 240 5.39 11.99 4.64
C GLY A 240 6.86 11.81 4.32
N CYS A 241 7.68 11.55 5.34
CA CYS A 241 9.10 11.38 5.20
C CYS A 241 9.63 10.31 6.15
N ALA A 242 10.33 9.34 5.61
CA ALA A 242 11.18 8.43 6.37
C ALA A 242 12.62 8.94 6.32
N VAL A 243 13.28 8.96 7.46
CA VAL A 243 14.71 9.23 7.58
C VAL A 243 15.33 8.06 8.30
N LEU A 244 16.26 7.38 7.65
CA LEU A 244 17.04 6.29 8.23
C LEU A 244 18.51 6.68 8.22
N LEU A 245 19.18 6.40 9.33
CA LEU A 245 20.59 6.77 9.55
C LEU A 245 21.37 5.56 10.03
N ASP A 246 22.56 5.38 9.51
CA ASP A 246 23.59 4.55 10.14
C ASP A 246 24.54 5.45 10.92
N VAL A 247 24.84 5.05 12.16
CA VAL A 247 25.58 5.89 13.10
C VAL A 247 26.74 5.08 13.72
N ASP A 248 27.92 5.67 13.73
CA ASP A 248 29.08 5.18 14.47
C ASP A 248 29.45 6.21 15.55
N GLY A 249 29.19 5.86 16.83
CA GLY A 249 29.26 6.81 17.93
C GLY A 249 28.33 8.00 17.73
N ASP A 250 28.87 9.21 17.65
CA ASP A 250 28.13 10.45 17.39
C ASP A 250 28.16 10.88 15.91
N THR A 251 28.70 10.04 15.03
CA THR A 251 28.87 10.38 13.62
C THR A 251 27.85 9.61 12.75
N VAL A 252 27.10 10.34 11.93
CA VAL A 252 26.26 9.75 10.88
C VAL A 252 27.19 9.30 9.75
N THR A 253 27.18 8.01 9.44
CA THR A 253 27.98 7.39 8.39
C THR A 253 27.23 7.22 7.08
N ASP A 254 25.88 7.03 7.17
CA ASP A 254 24.99 6.99 6.03
C ASP A 254 23.61 7.54 6.38
N ALA A 255 22.90 8.08 5.40
CA ALA A 255 21.56 8.64 5.55
C ALA A 255 20.70 8.35 4.33
N ASP A 256 19.55 7.75 4.55
CA ASP A 256 18.55 7.56 3.50
C ASP A 256 17.27 8.33 3.85
N VAL A 257 16.79 9.14 2.89
CA VAL A 257 15.61 9.99 3.05
C VAL A 257 14.62 9.71 1.93
N VAL A 258 13.46 9.16 2.28
CA VAL A 258 12.40 8.85 1.32
C VAL A 258 11.13 9.62 1.66
N CYS A 259 10.62 10.36 0.68
CA CYS A 259 9.43 11.19 0.80
C CYS A 259 8.23 10.59 0.04
N ILE A 260 7.01 10.91 0.50
CA ILE A 260 5.76 10.48 -0.13
C ILE A 260 4.73 11.62 -0.15
N ALA A 261 3.66 11.44 -0.92
CA ALA A 261 2.55 12.35 -1.16
C ALA A 261 2.85 13.51 -2.12
N LEU A 262 4.01 13.57 -2.72
CA LEU A 262 4.41 14.62 -3.67
C LEU A 262 4.06 14.27 -5.11
N VAL A 263 4.25 13.03 -5.50
CA VAL A 263 4.02 12.52 -6.87
C VAL A 263 3.44 11.09 -6.81
N ALA A 264 3.24 10.48 -7.97
CA ALA A 264 2.65 9.14 -8.08
C ALA A 264 3.49 7.99 -7.47
N ARG A 265 4.69 8.26 -7.00
CA ARG A 265 5.60 7.29 -6.38
C ARG A 265 6.34 7.92 -5.18
N PRO A 266 6.86 7.12 -4.25
CA PRO A 266 7.83 7.63 -3.29
C PRO A 266 9.07 8.19 -3.99
N LEU A 267 9.75 9.15 -3.36
CA LEU A 267 10.96 9.82 -3.85
C LEU A 267 12.07 9.66 -2.82
N ARG A 268 13.21 9.17 -3.25
CA ARG A 268 14.48 9.17 -2.50
C ARG A 268 15.32 10.34 -2.93
#